data_461668b04fc31094f2871636cae121e3
#
_entry.id   461668b04fc31094f2871636cae121e3
#
_cell.length_a   1.000
_cell.length_b   1.000
_cell.length_c   1.000
_cell.angle_alpha   90.00
_cell.angle_beta   90.00
_cell.angle_gamma   90.00
#
_symmetry.space_group_name_H-M   'P 1'
#
loop_
_entity.id
_entity.type
_entity.pdbx_description
1 polymer ?
#
loop_
_entity_poly.entity_id
_entity_poly.type
_entity_poly.pdbx_seq_one_letter_code
_entity_poly.pdbx_strand_id
1 'polypeptide(L)'
;MTLYLASLNPGKLGEFRQAASAFGFSIEPVPRIQSLPRCTEDGTSFEENARKKALHYSRLVPGLVFADDSGISVDALGGAPGIYSARYAGPDADDAANNEKLLQELRLRGTRDNRHDPQSGDAARSPGRAARYVCVIALAEEGQIRVIAQGKAEGTILEAPRGDGGFGYDPLFYYPPLGKTFAELTPDEKFKVSHRGEAFRKLLDFVKVA
;
A
#
# COMPACT_ATOMS: atom_id res chain seq x y z
N MET A 1 14.38 -11.34 16.97
CA MET A 1 12.94 -11.68 17.17
C MET A 1 12.31 -11.81 15.81
N THR A 2 11.40 -12.80 15.63
CA THR A 2 10.69 -13.03 14.36
C THR A 2 9.28 -12.44 14.46
N LEU A 3 8.87 -11.69 13.43
CA LEU A 3 7.51 -11.24 13.20
C LEU A 3 6.95 -11.95 11.97
N TYR A 4 5.76 -12.53 12.10
CA TYR A 4 5.12 -13.26 11.02
C TYR A 4 4.21 -12.33 10.20
N LEU A 5 4.44 -12.25 8.89
CA LEU A 5 3.60 -11.48 7.97
C LEU A 5 2.45 -12.34 7.43
N ALA A 6 1.24 -11.90 7.64
CA ALA A 6 0.03 -12.51 7.08
C ALA A 6 -0.25 -12.00 5.66
N SER A 7 0.65 -12.31 4.72
CA SER A 7 0.52 -11.95 3.31
C SER A 7 1.23 -12.97 2.42
N LEU A 8 0.65 -13.21 1.23
CA LEU A 8 1.25 -13.99 0.15
C LEU A 8 1.87 -13.10 -0.94
N ASN A 9 1.76 -11.78 -0.82
CA ASN A 9 2.31 -10.85 -1.80
C ASN A 9 3.86 -10.78 -1.67
N PRO A 10 4.62 -11.21 -2.69
CA PRO A 10 6.08 -11.25 -2.61
C PRO A 10 6.72 -9.85 -2.53
N GLY A 11 6.10 -8.86 -3.17
CA GLY A 11 6.58 -7.47 -3.11
C GLY A 11 6.51 -6.92 -1.69
N LYS A 12 5.38 -7.11 -1.00
CA LYS A 12 5.23 -6.72 0.40
C LYS A 12 6.24 -7.43 1.31
N LEU A 13 6.40 -8.75 1.13
CA LEU A 13 7.36 -9.52 1.94
C LEU A 13 8.79 -9.03 1.73
N GLY A 14 9.17 -8.74 0.48
CA GLY A 14 10.49 -8.20 0.15
C GLY A 14 10.75 -6.85 0.83
N GLU A 15 9.81 -5.91 0.72
CA GLU A 15 9.92 -4.59 1.34
C GLU A 15 10.04 -4.68 2.87
N PHE A 16 9.23 -5.50 3.53
CA PHE A 16 9.30 -5.67 4.99
C PHE A 16 10.59 -6.36 5.44
N ARG A 17 11.06 -7.39 4.73
CA ARG A 17 12.32 -8.07 5.06
C ARG A 17 13.52 -7.14 4.99
N GLN A 18 13.63 -6.40 3.88
CA GLN A 18 14.71 -5.44 3.70
C GLN A 18 14.70 -4.39 4.81
N ALA A 19 13.52 -3.86 5.11
CA ALA A 19 13.35 -2.88 6.16
C ALA A 19 13.73 -3.39 7.55
N ALA A 20 13.29 -4.60 7.89
CA ALA A 20 13.49 -5.20 9.20
C ALA A 20 14.95 -5.54 9.49
N SER A 21 15.73 -5.86 8.47
CA SER A 21 17.15 -6.25 8.61
C SER A 21 17.99 -5.18 9.30
N ALA A 22 17.71 -3.91 9.02
CA ALA A 22 18.39 -2.76 9.66
C ALA A 22 18.09 -2.62 11.16
N PHE A 23 17.04 -3.28 11.65
CA PHE A 23 16.59 -3.19 13.04
C PHE A 23 16.77 -4.49 13.83
N GLY A 24 17.38 -5.52 13.26
CA GLY A 24 17.62 -6.80 13.91
C GLY A 24 16.38 -7.69 14.05
N PHE A 25 15.33 -7.44 13.26
CA PHE A 25 14.13 -8.28 13.18
C PHE A 25 14.17 -9.18 11.94
N SER A 26 13.63 -10.40 12.08
CA SER A 26 13.36 -11.29 10.95
C SER A 26 11.87 -11.23 10.60
N ILE A 27 11.57 -11.05 9.32
CA ILE A 27 10.20 -11.12 8.81
C ILE A 27 10.04 -12.41 8.01
N GLU A 28 9.14 -13.25 8.48
CA GLU A 28 8.79 -14.50 7.82
C GLU A 28 7.28 -14.53 7.47
N PRO A 29 6.89 -15.19 6.39
CA PRO A 29 5.48 -15.42 6.17
C PRO A 29 4.92 -16.27 7.31
N VAL A 30 3.65 -16.11 7.63
CA VAL A 30 2.95 -17.00 8.57
C VAL A 30 3.21 -18.45 8.16
N PRO A 31 3.67 -19.34 9.09
CA PRO A 31 3.99 -20.71 8.77
C PRO A 31 2.83 -21.43 8.07
N ARG A 32 3.11 -22.06 6.94
CA ARG A 32 2.11 -22.79 6.14
C ARG A 32 0.88 -21.96 5.75
N ILE A 33 1.00 -20.65 5.58
CA ILE A 33 -0.12 -19.74 5.26
C ILE A 33 -0.97 -20.21 4.08
N GLN A 34 -0.38 -20.88 3.09
CA GLN A 34 -1.11 -21.40 1.91
C GLN A 34 -2.07 -22.56 2.25
N SER A 35 -1.81 -23.29 3.31
CA SER A 35 -2.64 -24.42 3.78
C SER A 35 -3.57 -24.04 4.94
N LEU A 36 -3.45 -22.82 5.47
CA LEU A 36 -4.37 -22.30 6.48
C LEU A 36 -5.68 -21.80 5.85
N PRO A 37 -6.78 -21.79 6.60
CA PRO A 37 -8.02 -21.15 6.15
C PRO A 37 -7.76 -19.69 5.74
N ARG A 38 -8.27 -19.28 4.59
CA ARG A 38 -8.10 -17.91 4.11
C ARG A 38 -8.95 -16.94 4.93
N CYS A 39 -8.39 -15.79 5.27
CA CYS A 39 -9.15 -14.69 5.85
C CYS A 39 -9.97 -13.99 4.76
N THR A 40 -11.26 -13.76 5.01
CA THR A 40 -12.10 -12.95 4.14
C THR A 40 -11.85 -11.48 4.39
N GLU A 41 -11.43 -10.75 3.34
CA GLU A 41 -11.17 -9.31 3.37
C GLU A 41 -12.40 -8.56 2.86
N ASP A 42 -13.45 -8.54 3.65
CA ASP A 42 -14.75 -7.91 3.37
C ASP A 42 -14.99 -6.62 4.20
N GLY A 43 -13.93 -6.06 4.76
CA GLY A 43 -13.97 -4.81 5.48
C GLY A 43 -14.20 -3.61 4.56
N THR A 44 -14.69 -2.52 5.13
CA THR A 44 -14.98 -1.25 4.44
C THR A 44 -13.82 -0.26 4.50
N SER A 45 -12.75 -0.61 5.22
CA SER A 45 -11.54 0.21 5.37
C SER A 45 -10.27 -0.64 5.38
N PHE A 46 -9.12 0.00 5.11
CA PHE A 46 -7.81 -0.64 5.26
C PHE A 46 -7.58 -1.16 6.68
N GLU A 47 -8.02 -0.40 7.70
CA GLU A 47 -7.87 -0.82 9.08
C GLU A 47 -8.68 -2.08 9.37
N GLU A 48 -9.94 -2.14 8.98
CA GLU A 48 -10.78 -3.33 9.19
C GLU A 48 -10.17 -4.57 8.55
N ASN A 49 -9.69 -4.48 7.31
CA ASN A 49 -9.05 -5.59 6.62
C ASN A 49 -7.73 -6.02 7.29
N ALA A 50 -6.87 -5.08 7.67
CA ALA A 50 -5.64 -5.37 8.39
C ALA A 50 -5.91 -6.06 9.73
N ARG A 51 -6.89 -5.55 10.51
CA ARG A 51 -7.31 -6.15 11.78
C ARG A 51 -7.85 -7.57 11.60
N LYS A 52 -8.76 -7.77 10.64
CA LYS A 52 -9.33 -9.10 10.35
C LYS A 52 -8.23 -10.11 10.03
N LYS A 53 -7.29 -9.77 9.15
CA LYS A 53 -6.17 -10.64 8.81
C LYS A 53 -5.27 -10.95 10.00
N ALA A 54 -4.85 -9.93 10.74
CA ALA A 54 -3.97 -10.13 11.90
C ALA A 54 -4.62 -10.99 12.97
N LEU A 55 -5.89 -10.72 13.34
CA LEU A 55 -6.64 -11.51 14.31
C LEU A 55 -6.86 -12.95 13.84
N HIS A 56 -7.16 -13.15 12.56
CA HIS A 56 -7.39 -14.48 11.99
C HIS A 56 -6.14 -15.35 12.12
N TYR A 57 -5.01 -14.89 11.61
CA TYR A 57 -3.79 -15.70 11.56
C TYR A 57 -3.10 -15.81 12.92
N SER A 58 -3.20 -14.82 13.82
CA SER A 58 -2.62 -14.91 15.16
C SER A 58 -3.30 -15.92 16.08
N ARG A 59 -4.51 -16.41 15.72
CA ARG A 59 -5.17 -17.53 16.40
C ARG A 59 -4.69 -18.89 15.92
N LEU A 60 -4.06 -18.94 14.74
CA LEU A 60 -3.69 -20.19 14.06
C LEU A 60 -2.21 -20.53 14.23
N VAL A 61 -1.39 -19.56 14.63
CA VAL A 61 0.05 -19.75 14.82
C VAL A 61 0.51 -19.00 16.08
N PRO A 62 1.51 -19.53 16.81
CA PRO A 62 2.07 -18.85 17.97
C PRO A 62 2.94 -17.65 17.54
N GLY A 63 3.06 -16.68 18.43
CA GLY A 63 3.91 -15.51 18.30
C GLY A 63 3.22 -14.31 17.64
N LEU A 64 4.03 -13.29 17.39
CA LEU A 64 3.55 -12.01 16.86
C LEU A 64 3.27 -12.10 15.36
N VAL A 65 2.03 -11.90 14.98
CA VAL A 65 1.56 -11.86 13.59
C VAL A 65 1.14 -10.45 13.24
N PHE A 66 1.66 -9.93 12.13
CA PHE A 66 1.16 -8.69 11.58
C PHE A 66 0.58 -8.89 10.18
N ALA A 67 -0.41 -8.08 9.88
CA ALA A 67 -1.01 -8.00 8.55
C ALA A 67 -1.06 -6.54 8.11
N ASP A 68 -0.82 -6.29 6.83
CA ASP A 68 -1.06 -5.00 6.23
C ASP A 68 -2.25 -5.04 5.27
N ASP A 69 -2.99 -3.95 5.24
CA ASP A 69 -3.84 -3.61 4.11
C ASP A 69 -3.44 -2.24 3.59
N SER A 70 -3.30 -2.13 2.28
CA SER A 70 -2.72 -0.95 1.66
C SER A 70 -3.23 -0.76 0.24
N GLY A 71 -3.28 0.48 -0.18
CA GLY A 71 -3.69 0.82 -1.52
C GLY A 71 -3.52 2.29 -1.82
N ILE A 72 -3.95 2.69 -3.02
CA ILE A 72 -3.92 4.04 -3.49
C ILE A 72 -5.33 4.64 -3.50
N SER A 73 -5.44 5.88 -3.04
CA SER A 73 -6.68 6.66 -3.10
C SER A 73 -6.46 7.89 -3.97
N VAL A 74 -7.32 8.12 -4.95
CA VAL A 74 -7.23 9.25 -5.89
C VAL A 74 -8.43 10.16 -5.70
N ASP A 75 -8.17 11.45 -5.47
CA ASP A 75 -9.20 12.41 -5.08
C ASP A 75 -10.28 12.59 -6.15
N ALA A 76 -9.90 12.71 -7.43
CA ALA A 76 -10.86 12.82 -8.53
C ALA A 76 -11.78 11.61 -8.68
N LEU A 77 -11.37 10.45 -8.16
CA LEU A 77 -12.16 9.22 -8.21
C LEU A 77 -12.92 8.95 -6.90
N GLY A 78 -13.05 9.97 -6.03
CA GLY A 78 -13.73 9.84 -4.73
C GLY A 78 -13.02 8.85 -3.79
N GLY A 79 -11.69 8.72 -3.91
CA GLY A 79 -10.88 7.81 -3.11
C GLY A 79 -10.68 6.42 -3.74
N ALA A 80 -11.29 6.13 -4.89
CA ALA A 80 -10.99 4.89 -5.61
C ALA A 80 -9.53 4.91 -6.14
N PRO A 81 -8.90 3.74 -6.31
CA PRO A 81 -9.32 2.37 -6.02
C PRO A 81 -9.52 2.01 -4.54
N GLY A 82 -8.82 2.67 -3.59
CA GLY A 82 -8.93 2.42 -2.16
C GLY A 82 -8.62 0.96 -1.79
N ILE A 83 -9.48 0.33 -1.01
CA ILE A 83 -9.35 -1.09 -0.58
C ILE A 83 -9.42 -2.09 -1.76
N TYR A 84 -9.82 -1.65 -2.93
CA TYR A 84 -9.86 -2.48 -4.13
C TYR A 84 -8.61 -2.37 -4.99
N SER A 85 -7.54 -1.69 -4.52
CA SER A 85 -6.33 -1.40 -5.30
C SER A 85 -5.73 -2.62 -5.99
N ALA A 86 -5.64 -3.76 -5.31
CA ALA A 86 -5.06 -4.98 -5.89
C ALA A 86 -5.94 -5.68 -6.94
N ARG A 87 -7.22 -5.34 -7.02
CA ARG A 87 -8.22 -5.96 -7.90
C ARG A 87 -9.10 -4.93 -8.61
N TYR A 88 -8.55 -3.76 -8.87
CA TYR A 88 -9.30 -2.63 -9.41
C TYR A 88 -9.87 -2.90 -10.81
N ALA A 89 -9.11 -3.56 -11.66
CA ALA A 89 -9.56 -3.97 -12.99
C ALA A 89 -10.29 -5.35 -13.00
N GLY A 90 -10.40 -5.98 -11.83
CA GLY A 90 -11.06 -7.28 -11.67
C GLY A 90 -10.32 -8.20 -10.71
N PRO A 91 -10.92 -9.34 -10.34
CA PRO A 91 -10.35 -10.24 -9.32
C PRO A 91 -8.98 -10.83 -9.70
N ASP A 92 -8.75 -11.07 -11.00
CA ASP A 92 -7.53 -11.67 -11.54
C ASP A 92 -6.65 -10.64 -12.28
N ALA A 93 -6.90 -9.35 -12.07
CA ALA A 93 -6.14 -8.29 -12.72
C ALA A 93 -4.70 -8.22 -12.21
N ASP A 94 -3.77 -8.06 -13.12
CA ASP A 94 -2.38 -7.73 -12.83
C ASP A 94 -2.18 -6.22 -12.62
N ASP A 95 -0.95 -5.84 -12.26
CA ASP A 95 -0.59 -4.44 -12.02
C ASP A 95 -0.78 -3.57 -13.29
N ALA A 96 -0.50 -4.12 -14.47
CA ALA A 96 -0.66 -3.40 -15.75
C ALA A 96 -2.12 -3.08 -16.04
N ALA A 97 -3.03 -4.04 -15.88
CA ALA A 97 -4.46 -3.86 -16.06
C ALA A 97 -5.03 -2.85 -15.04
N ASN A 98 -4.59 -2.92 -13.78
CA ASN A 98 -5.00 -1.97 -12.74
C ASN A 98 -4.54 -0.54 -13.06
N ASN A 99 -3.30 -0.37 -13.53
CA ASN A 99 -2.74 0.91 -13.96
C ASN A 99 -3.48 1.50 -15.16
N GLU A 100 -3.76 0.67 -16.16
CA GLU A 100 -4.49 1.11 -17.35
C GLU A 100 -5.90 1.58 -17.01
N LYS A 101 -6.63 0.81 -16.19
CA LYS A 101 -7.96 1.20 -15.73
C LYS A 101 -7.92 2.53 -14.97
N LEU A 102 -6.95 2.71 -14.07
CA LEU A 102 -6.79 3.95 -13.32
C LEU A 102 -6.62 5.15 -14.26
N LEU A 103 -5.74 5.02 -15.26
CA LEU A 103 -5.53 6.07 -16.25
C LEU A 103 -6.76 6.35 -17.11
N GLN A 104 -7.49 5.31 -17.51
CA GLN A 104 -8.72 5.44 -18.29
C GLN A 104 -9.79 6.22 -17.50
N GLU A 105 -10.01 5.87 -16.24
CA GLU A 105 -11.01 6.56 -15.40
C GLU A 105 -10.63 8.03 -15.14
N LEU A 106 -9.34 8.32 -14.93
CA LEU A 106 -8.87 9.70 -14.79
C LEU A 106 -9.04 10.52 -16.08
N ARG A 107 -8.80 9.93 -17.26
CA ARG A 107 -9.05 10.60 -18.55
C ARG A 107 -10.54 10.93 -18.72
N LEU A 108 -11.42 10.00 -18.38
CA LEU A 108 -12.88 10.21 -18.45
C LEU A 108 -13.36 11.31 -17.51
N ARG A 109 -12.72 11.47 -16.35
CA ARG A 109 -13.01 12.57 -15.42
C ARG A 109 -12.47 13.89 -15.90
N GLY A 110 -11.23 13.94 -16.38
CA GLY A 110 -10.59 15.16 -16.91
C GLY A 110 -11.34 15.76 -18.11
N THR A 111 -11.97 14.94 -18.96
CA THR A 111 -12.82 15.43 -20.03
C THR A 111 -14.14 16.06 -19.56
N ARG A 112 -14.57 15.78 -18.33
CA ARG A 112 -15.76 16.40 -17.71
C ARG A 112 -15.44 17.73 -17.03
N ASP A 113 -14.24 17.86 -16.44
CA ASP A 113 -13.79 19.07 -15.74
C ASP A 113 -13.24 20.16 -16.69
N ASN A 114 -12.76 19.81 -17.87
CA ASN A 114 -12.23 20.74 -18.87
C ASN A 114 -13.28 21.69 -19.51
N ARG A 115 -14.47 21.78 -18.97
CA ARG A 115 -15.45 22.82 -19.36
C ARG A 115 -15.24 24.15 -18.63
N HIS A 116 -14.22 24.25 -17.75
CA HIS A 116 -13.86 25.47 -17.03
C HIS A 116 -12.34 25.70 -17.05
N ASP A 117 -11.93 26.74 -17.76
CA ASP A 117 -10.68 27.50 -17.80
C ASP A 117 -9.47 26.94 -18.59
N PRO A 118 -9.20 27.53 -19.81
CA PRO A 118 -8.03 27.21 -20.64
C PRO A 118 -6.72 27.95 -20.23
N GLN A 119 -6.64 28.69 -19.12
CA GLN A 119 -5.55 29.64 -18.88
C GLN A 119 -4.59 29.31 -17.72
N SER A 120 -4.66 28.15 -17.07
CA SER A 120 -3.64 27.82 -16.06
C SER A 120 -2.50 27.00 -16.66
N GLY A 121 -1.40 27.68 -16.99
CA GLY A 121 -0.20 27.10 -17.60
C GLY A 121 0.72 26.31 -16.64
N ASP A 122 0.20 25.57 -15.68
CA ASP A 122 1.00 24.78 -14.72
C ASP A 122 0.73 23.27 -14.91
N ALA A 123 1.51 22.64 -15.78
CA ALA A 123 1.44 21.21 -16.10
C ALA A 123 1.68 20.27 -14.88
N ALA A 124 2.15 20.82 -13.76
CA ALA A 124 2.38 20.09 -12.51
C ALA A 124 1.16 20.02 -11.60
N ARG A 125 0.08 20.76 -11.92
CA ARG A 125 -1.17 20.83 -11.15
C ARG A 125 -2.37 20.59 -12.04
N SER A 126 -2.47 19.42 -12.65
CA SER A 126 -3.77 19.01 -13.21
C SER A 126 -4.73 18.82 -12.04
N PRO A 127 -5.77 19.66 -11.90
CA PRO A 127 -6.76 19.50 -10.83
C PRO A 127 -7.35 18.09 -10.95
N GLY A 128 -7.30 17.32 -9.86
CA GLY A 128 -7.91 16.00 -9.80
C GLY A 128 -6.96 14.80 -9.84
N ARG A 129 -5.66 14.98 -10.07
CA ARG A 129 -4.72 13.84 -10.08
C ARG A 129 -4.02 13.63 -8.73
N ALA A 130 -4.37 14.40 -7.70
CA ALA A 130 -3.86 14.22 -6.35
C ALA A 130 -4.25 12.82 -5.84
N ALA A 131 -3.28 12.14 -5.27
CA ALA A 131 -3.43 10.77 -4.80
C ALA A 131 -2.60 10.55 -3.53
N ARG A 132 -2.99 9.55 -2.77
CA ARG A 132 -2.20 9.09 -1.63
C ARG A 132 -2.15 7.59 -1.57
N TYR A 133 -0.99 7.07 -1.29
CA TYR A 133 -0.86 5.71 -0.80
C TYR A 133 -1.16 5.68 0.70
N VAL A 134 -1.88 4.66 1.13
CA VAL A 134 -2.19 4.39 2.54
C VAL A 134 -1.76 2.96 2.85
N CYS A 135 -1.15 2.76 4.02
CA CYS A 135 -0.88 1.45 4.59
C CYS A 135 -1.35 1.44 6.04
N VAL A 136 -2.13 0.45 6.41
CA VAL A 136 -2.46 0.14 7.79
C VAL A 136 -1.89 -1.22 8.13
N ILE A 137 -1.12 -1.29 9.20
CA ILE A 137 -0.57 -2.53 9.77
C ILE A 137 -1.26 -2.80 11.09
N ALA A 138 -1.78 -4.00 11.25
CA ALA A 138 -2.27 -4.52 12.53
C ALA A 138 -1.31 -5.59 13.03
N LEU A 139 -0.81 -5.48 14.25
CA LEU A 139 -0.06 -6.51 14.97
C LEU A 139 -1.00 -7.21 15.94
N ALA A 140 -0.98 -8.53 15.94
CA ALA A 140 -1.78 -9.33 16.84
C ALA A 140 -0.98 -10.52 17.40
N GLU A 141 -1.38 -10.98 18.55
CA GLU A 141 -0.86 -12.18 19.21
C GLU A 141 -2.03 -12.88 19.90
N GLU A 142 -2.14 -14.20 19.74
CA GLU A 142 -3.21 -15.03 20.36
C GLU A 142 -4.62 -14.49 20.14
N GLY A 143 -4.89 -13.95 18.95
CA GLY A 143 -6.20 -13.40 18.60
C GLY A 143 -6.53 -12.04 19.23
N GLN A 144 -5.54 -11.31 19.74
CA GLN A 144 -5.70 -9.98 20.32
C GLN A 144 -4.83 -8.97 19.57
N ILE A 145 -5.41 -7.81 19.23
CA ILE A 145 -4.63 -6.70 18.64
C ILE A 145 -3.72 -6.09 19.70
N ARG A 146 -2.44 -5.97 19.37
CA ARG A 146 -1.41 -5.31 20.20
C ARG A 146 -1.23 -3.86 19.79
N VAL A 147 -1.18 -3.59 18.48
CA VAL A 147 -1.02 -2.23 17.94
C VAL A 147 -1.59 -2.13 16.54
N ILE A 148 -2.04 -0.93 16.18
CA ILE A 148 -2.37 -0.51 14.81
C ILE A 148 -1.42 0.62 14.44
N ALA A 149 -0.74 0.49 13.31
CA ALA A 149 0.15 1.51 12.78
C ALA A 149 -0.29 1.91 11.37
N GLN A 150 -0.33 3.21 11.10
CA GLN A 150 -0.72 3.75 9.81
C GLN A 150 0.37 4.64 9.25
N GLY A 151 0.58 4.56 7.93
CA GLY A 151 1.44 5.45 7.18
C GLY A 151 0.77 5.89 5.88
N LYS A 152 1.19 7.05 5.38
CA LYS A 152 0.70 7.67 4.16
C LYS A 152 1.85 8.23 3.34
N ALA A 153 1.66 8.30 2.03
CA ALA A 153 2.51 9.07 1.13
C ALA A 153 1.61 9.86 0.18
N GLU A 154 1.73 11.18 0.21
CA GLU A 154 0.96 12.07 -0.66
C GLU A 154 1.72 12.29 -1.97
N GLY A 155 1.01 12.28 -3.10
CA GLY A 155 1.60 12.42 -4.41
C GLY A 155 0.55 12.71 -5.49
N THR A 156 0.93 12.45 -6.74
CA THR A 156 0.05 12.65 -7.89
C THR A 156 0.17 11.48 -8.87
N ILE A 157 -0.90 11.21 -9.62
CA ILE A 157 -0.88 10.19 -10.68
C ILE A 157 -0.42 10.83 -11.98
N LEU A 158 0.65 10.30 -12.58
CA LEU A 158 1.12 10.71 -13.91
C LEU A 158 0.15 10.27 -15.01
N GLU A 159 0.29 10.86 -16.19
CA GLU A 159 -0.49 10.48 -17.39
C GLU A 159 0.02 9.22 -18.09
N ALA A 160 1.28 8.89 -17.83
CA ALA A 160 1.96 7.70 -18.33
C ALA A 160 2.91 7.14 -17.28
N PRO A 161 3.18 5.82 -17.29
CA PRO A 161 4.10 5.19 -16.37
C PRO A 161 5.54 5.69 -16.60
N ARG A 162 6.31 5.76 -15.49
CA ARG A 162 7.72 6.14 -15.48
C ARG A 162 8.48 5.31 -14.45
N GLY A 163 9.61 4.72 -14.86
CA GLY A 163 10.40 3.79 -14.04
C GLY A 163 9.90 2.35 -14.11
N ASP A 164 10.80 1.41 -13.79
CA ASP A 164 10.57 -0.05 -13.94
C ASP A 164 10.62 -0.80 -12.61
N GLY A 165 10.85 -0.09 -11.50
CA GLY A 165 10.95 -0.68 -10.16
C GLY A 165 9.60 -0.78 -9.44
N GLY A 166 9.62 -1.40 -8.26
CA GLY A 166 8.45 -1.51 -7.40
C GLY A 166 7.38 -2.47 -7.90
N PHE A 167 6.11 -2.18 -7.56
CA PHE A 167 4.94 -2.96 -7.94
C PHE A 167 3.66 -2.12 -7.81
N GLY A 168 2.55 -2.65 -8.31
CA GLY A 168 1.27 -1.96 -8.26
C GLY A 168 1.27 -0.68 -9.08
N TYR A 169 0.88 0.42 -8.46
CA TYR A 169 0.78 1.74 -9.11
C TYR A 169 2.07 2.57 -9.00
N ASP A 170 3.18 2.00 -8.57
CA ASP A 170 4.44 2.72 -8.39
C ASP A 170 4.92 3.48 -9.64
N PRO A 171 4.78 2.96 -10.88
CA PRO A 171 5.18 3.69 -12.07
C PRO A 171 4.32 4.93 -12.36
N LEU A 172 3.12 5.00 -11.83
CA LEU A 172 2.20 6.14 -12.00
C LEU A 172 2.24 7.11 -10.84
N PHE A 173 2.68 6.67 -9.65
CA PHE A 173 2.66 7.49 -8.45
C PHE A 173 3.91 8.37 -8.35
N TYR A 174 3.75 9.63 -8.72
CA TYR A 174 4.79 10.65 -8.61
C TYR A 174 4.84 11.23 -7.21
N TYR A 175 6.03 11.25 -6.62
CA TYR A 175 6.30 11.77 -5.29
C TYR A 175 7.03 13.10 -5.40
N PRO A 176 6.33 14.25 -5.24
CA PRO A 176 6.89 15.58 -5.50
C PRO A 176 8.16 15.92 -4.72
N PRO A 177 8.31 15.53 -3.42
CA PRO A 177 9.50 15.88 -2.67
C PRO A 177 10.83 15.36 -3.26
N LEU A 178 10.77 14.27 -4.03
CA LEU A 178 11.95 13.70 -4.69
C LEU A 178 11.96 13.89 -6.21
N GLY A 179 10.89 14.44 -6.81
CA GLY A 179 10.78 14.61 -8.26
C GLY A 179 10.75 13.31 -9.06
N LYS A 180 10.40 12.19 -8.42
CA LYS A 180 10.45 10.82 -8.97
C LYS A 180 9.14 10.10 -8.74
N THR A 181 8.85 9.08 -9.56
CA THR A 181 7.83 8.09 -9.21
C THR A 181 8.40 7.09 -8.20
N PHE A 182 7.51 6.34 -7.54
CA PHE A 182 7.98 5.28 -6.66
C PHE A 182 8.73 4.16 -7.40
N ALA A 183 8.46 3.97 -8.70
CA ALA A 183 9.18 3.01 -9.54
C ALA A 183 10.58 3.49 -9.94
N GLU A 184 10.90 4.77 -9.81
CA GLU A 184 12.24 5.33 -10.06
C GLU A 184 13.11 5.37 -8.80
N LEU A 185 12.56 5.01 -7.64
CA LEU A 185 13.29 4.97 -6.37
C LEU A 185 13.95 3.61 -6.19
N THR A 186 15.12 3.61 -5.58
CA THR A 186 15.68 2.37 -5.03
C THR A 186 14.77 1.85 -3.89
N PRO A 187 14.80 0.56 -3.57
CA PRO A 187 14.03 0.02 -2.46
C PRO A 187 14.26 0.75 -1.14
N ASP A 188 15.49 1.15 -0.85
CA ASP A 188 15.84 1.89 0.38
C ASP A 188 15.29 3.33 0.37
N GLU A 189 15.37 4.05 -0.77
CA GLU A 189 14.77 5.37 -0.92
C GLU A 189 13.26 5.30 -0.75
N LYS A 190 12.61 4.33 -1.43
CA LYS A 190 11.18 4.12 -1.35
C LYS A 190 10.73 3.82 0.08
N PHE A 191 11.44 2.92 0.80
CA PHE A 191 11.09 2.60 2.18
C PHE A 191 11.14 3.81 3.12
N LYS A 192 12.08 4.72 2.91
CA LYS A 192 12.19 5.95 3.74
C LYS A 192 10.99 6.86 3.63
N VAL A 193 10.37 6.94 2.45
CA VAL A 193 9.32 7.92 2.12
C VAL A 193 7.94 7.31 1.89
N SER A 194 7.84 5.99 1.80
CA SER A 194 6.58 5.33 1.48
C SER A 194 5.64 5.19 2.67
N HIS A 195 4.36 5.07 2.36
CA HIS A 195 3.28 4.72 3.28
C HIS A 195 3.58 3.46 4.12
N ARG A 196 4.11 2.40 3.45
CA ARG A 196 4.47 1.14 4.12
C ARG A 196 5.66 1.31 5.03
N GLY A 197 6.67 2.06 4.58
CA GLY A 197 7.83 2.37 5.40
C GLY A 197 7.48 3.17 6.65
N GLU A 198 6.59 4.14 6.55
CA GLU A 198 6.12 4.92 7.69
C GLU A 198 5.33 4.04 8.68
N ALA A 199 4.36 3.26 8.19
CA ALA A 199 3.57 2.35 9.04
C ALA A 199 4.46 1.32 9.75
N PHE A 200 5.44 0.76 9.04
CA PHE A 200 6.32 -0.26 9.58
C PHE A 200 7.30 0.29 10.63
N ARG A 201 7.83 1.48 10.45
CA ARG A 201 8.65 2.14 11.49
C ARG A 201 7.86 2.31 12.78
N LYS A 202 6.61 2.79 12.70
CA LYS A 202 5.73 2.92 13.87
C LYS A 202 5.46 1.57 14.55
N LEU A 203 5.29 0.50 13.76
CA LEU A 203 5.18 -0.85 14.30
C LEU A 203 6.43 -1.28 15.05
N LEU A 204 7.62 -1.09 14.45
CA LEU A 204 8.89 -1.46 15.07
C LEU A 204 9.18 -0.67 16.33
N ASP A 205 8.82 0.60 16.40
CA ASP A 205 8.97 1.41 17.61
C ASP A 205 8.13 0.84 18.76
N PHE A 206 6.91 0.38 18.50
CA PHE A 206 6.11 -0.32 19.49
C PHE A 206 6.78 -1.63 19.96
N VAL A 207 7.24 -2.47 19.02
CA VAL A 207 7.80 -3.79 19.33
C VAL A 207 9.13 -3.73 20.08
N LYS A 208 9.90 -2.65 19.93
CA LYS A 208 11.16 -2.44 20.68
C LYS A 208 10.95 -2.09 22.15
N VAL A 209 9.78 -1.55 22.48
CA VAL A 209 9.46 -1.07 23.84
C VAL A 209 8.64 -2.09 24.62
N ALA A 210 7.97 -3.01 23.94
CA ALA A 210 7.14 -4.07 24.52
C ALA A 210 7.98 -5.30 24.92
#